data_575ac783fd6b0202e5b90cd282567838
#
_entry.id   575ac783fd6b0202e5b90cd282567838
#
_cell.length_a   1.000
_cell.length_b   1.000
_cell.length_c   1.000
_cell.angle_alpha   90.00
_cell.angle_beta   90.00
_cell.angle_gamma   90.00
#
_symmetry.space_group_name_H-M   'P 1'
#
loop_
_entity.id
_entity.type
_entity.pdbx_description
1 polymer ?
#
loop_
_entity_poly.entity_id
_entity_poly.type
_entity_poly.pdbx_seq_one_letter_code
_entity_poly.pdbx_strand_id
1 'polypeptide(L)'
;MRYDAESMNTILVVLAHPDDETFIFGGTIAKYSKLGFPVDLLILTSEHSNKKNTELRDATKILGVRDLHRLNYFPTPIDTDSDVHSDRTLSKVGVESVAAEIENIIGIIKPGIVLSFDPTGVYGHPDHIISNQSTRIALQRYIRIDSLVSLYEISFARNLISIVAYAELFLQNLFPRIYLGSKYSFLTNKLKLLPPITTKIDISSSLKVRQGAVKAHFSSLEAGPWYLRMFEKTPHYLRQFIANKENFVRVYPEQTDFDDSSKFVGLYRN
;
A
#
# COMPACT_ATOMS: atom_id res chain seq x y z
N MET A 1 13.01 -21.66 17.63
CA MET A 1 13.13 -21.64 16.16
C MET A 1 14.32 -20.76 15.82
N ARG A 2 15.23 -21.21 14.95
CA ARG A 2 16.35 -20.37 14.49
C ARG A 2 15.83 -19.58 13.26
N TYR A 3 15.88 -18.24 13.33
CA TYR A 3 15.77 -17.39 12.15
C TYR A 3 17.04 -17.54 11.35
N ASP A 4 16.91 -17.70 10.04
CA ASP A 4 18.03 -17.46 9.16
C ASP A 4 18.13 -15.94 8.88
N ALA A 5 19.32 -15.46 8.60
CA ALA A 5 19.54 -14.02 8.36
C ALA A 5 18.78 -13.50 7.14
N GLU A 6 18.34 -14.41 6.25
CA GLU A 6 17.58 -14.06 5.05
C GLU A 6 16.11 -13.73 5.38
N SER A 7 15.47 -14.51 6.26
CA SER A 7 14.08 -14.26 6.67
C SER A 7 13.92 -12.95 7.42
N MET A 8 14.87 -12.59 8.31
CA MET A 8 14.88 -11.32 9.02
C MET A 8 15.05 -10.08 8.11
N ASN A 9 15.56 -10.27 6.91
CA ASN A 9 15.73 -9.21 5.92
C ASN A 9 14.60 -9.17 4.89
N THR A 10 13.60 -10.06 4.99
CA THR A 10 12.46 -10.09 4.07
C THR A 10 11.46 -8.99 4.42
N ILE A 11 10.99 -8.30 3.40
CA ILE A 11 9.89 -7.33 3.48
C ILE A 11 8.64 -8.01 2.91
N LEU A 12 7.58 -8.11 3.71
CA LEU A 12 6.26 -8.53 3.26
C LEU A 12 5.37 -7.29 3.08
N VAL A 13 4.78 -7.12 1.90
CA VAL A 13 3.80 -6.05 1.64
C VAL A 13 2.41 -6.66 1.53
N VAL A 14 1.50 -6.30 2.44
CA VAL A 14 0.12 -6.80 2.47
C VAL A 14 -0.80 -5.78 1.82
N LEU A 15 -1.46 -6.18 0.74
CA LEU A 15 -2.21 -5.34 -0.18
C LEU A 15 -3.61 -5.87 -0.42
N ALA A 16 -4.55 -4.98 -0.73
CA ALA A 16 -5.93 -5.37 -1.02
C ALA A 16 -6.08 -5.86 -2.47
N HIS A 17 -5.62 -5.06 -3.45
CA HIS A 17 -5.89 -5.29 -4.87
C HIS A 17 -4.62 -5.40 -5.71
N PRO A 18 -4.72 -6.08 -6.87
CA PRO A 18 -3.72 -5.97 -7.93
C PRO A 18 -3.67 -4.52 -8.43
N ASP A 19 -2.55 -3.87 -8.32
CA ASP A 19 -2.16 -2.49 -8.67
C ASP A 19 -1.71 -1.63 -7.47
N ASP A 20 -2.18 -1.91 -6.27
CA ASP A 20 -1.78 -1.21 -5.04
C ASP A 20 -0.25 -1.24 -4.84
N GLU A 21 0.40 -2.37 -5.18
CA GLU A 21 1.84 -2.53 -5.07
C GLU A 21 2.59 -1.47 -5.86
N THR A 22 2.04 -1.04 -6.98
CA THR A 22 2.68 -0.10 -7.91
C THR A 22 2.31 1.35 -7.58
N PHE A 23 1.01 1.63 -7.34
CA PHE A 23 0.54 2.99 -7.13
C PHE A 23 0.90 3.53 -5.75
N ILE A 24 0.98 2.67 -4.73
CA ILE A 24 1.12 3.07 -3.33
C ILE A 24 2.52 2.78 -2.79
N PHE A 25 3.10 1.61 -3.10
CA PHE A 25 4.36 1.13 -2.52
C PHE A 25 5.49 0.93 -3.54
N GLY A 26 5.24 1.21 -4.82
CA GLY A 26 6.12 0.80 -5.91
C GLY A 26 7.53 1.37 -5.85
N GLY A 27 7.70 2.57 -5.33
CA GLY A 27 9.02 3.17 -5.14
C GLY A 27 9.84 2.45 -4.07
N THR A 28 9.20 2.14 -2.94
CA THR A 28 9.81 1.40 -1.81
C THR A 28 10.15 -0.03 -2.22
N ILE A 29 9.20 -0.75 -2.84
CA ILE A 29 9.41 -2.12 -3.33
C ILE A 29 10.63 -2.14 -4.26
N ALA A 30 10.63 -1.32 -5.31
CA ALA A 30 11.73 -1.27 -6.28
C ALA A 30 13.08 -0.88 -5.65
N LYS A 31 13.07 0.02 -4.66
CA LYS A 31 14.29 0.43 -3.95
C LYS A 31 14.88 -0.73 -3.17
N TYR A 32 14.10 -1.38 -2.31
CA TYR A 32 14.62 -2.43 -1.44
C TYR A 32 14.97 -3.70 -2.22
N SER A 33 14.18 -4.06 -3.22
CA SER A 33 14.52 -5.14 -4.15
C SER A 33 15.85 -4.89 -4.86
N LYS A 34 16.08 -3.68 -5.40
CA LYS A 34 17.36 -3.28 -6.01
C LYS A 34 18.52 -3.32 -5.01
N LEU A 35 18.27 -3.05 -3.75
CA LEU A 35 19.25 -3.17 -2.67
C LEU A 35 19.54 -4.62 -2.26
N GLY A 36 18.87 -5.62 -2.86
CA GLY A 36 19.03 -7.04 -2.59
C GLY A 36 18.26 -7.55 -1.39
N PHE A 37 17.30 -6.81 -0.87
CA PHE A 37 16.36 -7.32 0.13
C PHE A 37 15.25 -8.11 -0.55
N PRO A 38 14.92 -9.33 -0.08
CA PRO A 38 13.77 -10.05 -0.58
C PRO A 38 12.47 -9.29 -0.28
N VAL A 39 11.67 -9.02 -1.30
CA VAL A 39 10.36 -8.38 -1.16
C VAL A 39 9.28 -9.33 -1.66
N ASP A 40 8.40 -9.74 -0.76
CA ASP A 40 7.24 -10.57 -1.06
C ASP A 40 5.96 -9.73 -1.00
N LEU A 41 5.01 -10.07 -1.83
CA LEU A 41 3.68 -9.47 -1.82
C LEU A 41 2.64 -10.49 -1.36
N LEU A 42 1.68 -10.03 -0.56
CA LEU A 42 0.44 -10.73 -0.27
C LEU A 42 -0.72 -9.87 -0.75
N ILE A 43 -1.44 -10.32 -1.77
CA ILE A 43 -2.63 -9.65 -2.29
C ILE A 43 -3.86 -10.40 -1.83
N LEU A 44 -4.78 -9.70 -1.16
CA LEU A 44 -5.95 -10.32 -0.54
C LEU A 44 -7.01 -10.66 -1.57
N THR A 45 -7.24 -9.79 -2.57
CA THR A 45 -8.28 -10.02 -3.58
C THR A 45 -7.70 -10.50 -4.91
N SER A 46 -8.52 -11.15 -5.69
CA SER A 46 -8.21 -11.51 -7.07
C SER A 46 -9.33 -11.06 -7.99
N GLU A 47 -8.96 -10.48 -9.09
CA GLU A 47 -9.89 -10.27 -10.18
C GLU A 47 -9.80 -11.44 -11.16
N HIS A 48 -10.96 -11.93 -11.62
CA HIS A 48 -11.02 -13.05 -12.57
C HIS A 48 -10.58 -12.67 -14.00
N SER A 49 -10.00 -11.49 -14.18
CA SER A 49 -9.51 -11.03 -15.47
C SER A 49 -8.10 -11.54 -15.75
N ASN A 50 -7.96 -12.36 -16.78
CA ASN A 50 -6.64 -12.82 -17.26
C ASN A 50 -5.73 -11.63 -17.59
N LYS A 51 -6.29 -10.52 -18.09
CA LYS A 51 -5.55 -9.30 -18.41
C LYS A 51 -4.92 -8.69 -17.15
N LYS A 52 -5.70 -8.45 -16.10
CA LYS A 52 -5.20 -7.88 -14.84
C LYS A 52 -4.21 -8.80 -14.14
N ASN A 53 -4.39 -10.12 -14.24
CA ASN A 53 -3.42 -11.07 -13.73
C ASN A 53 -2.08 -11.02 -14.48
N THR A 54 -2.09 -10.74 -15.78
CA THR A 54 -0.88 -10.55 -16.58
C THR A 54 -0.22 -9.21 -16.23
N GLU A 55 -1.00 -8.14 -16.14
CA GLU A 55 -0.53 -6.81 -15.74
C GLU A 55 0.16 -6.85 -14.37
N LEU A 56 -0.44 -7.51 -13.38
CA LEU A 56 0.17 -7.70 -12.05
C LEU A 56 1.50 -8.45 -12.12
N ARG A 57 1.55 -9.54 -12.89
CA ARG A 57 2.78 -10.33 -13.05
C ARG A 57 3.90 -9.50 -13.68
N ASP A 58 3.58 -8.72 -14.70
CA ASP A 58 4.55 -7.87 -15.37
C ASP A 58 5.03 -6.73 -14.44
N ALA A 59 4.11 -6.11 -13.71
CA ALA A 59 4.42 -5.06 -12.73
C ALA A 59 5.32 -5.59 -11.60
N THR A 60 4.97 -6.74 -10.99
CA THR A 60 5.77 -7.35 -9.91
C THR A 60 7.18 -7.73 -10.38
N LYS A 61 7.32 -8.24 -11.61
CA LYS A 61 8.62 -8.51 -12.21
C LYS A 61 9.45 -7.24 -12.42
N ILE A 62 8.82 -6.16 -12.88
CA ILE A 62 9.50 -4.86 -13.06
C ILE A 62 9.97 -4.32 -11.70
N LEU A 63 9.13 -4.43 -10.65
CA LEU A 63 9.47 -3.97 -9.30
C LEU A 63 10.54 -4.84 -8.62
N GLY A 64 10.81 -6.04 -9.13
CA GLY A 64 11.77 -7.00 -8.58
C GLY A 64 11.25 -7.74 -7.35
N VAL A 65 9.95 -7.98 -7.30
CA VAL A 65 9.31 -8.81 -6.26
C VAL A 65 9.83 -10.24 -6.36
N ARG A 66 10.13 -10.85 -5.19
CA ARG A 66 10.59 -12.24 -5.11
C ARG A 66 9.43 -13.23 -5.29
N ASP A 67 8.43 -13.11 -4.42
CA ASP A 67 7.27 -14.01 -4.42
C ASP A 67 5.96 -13.25 -4.31
N LEU A 68 4.91 -13.78 -4.97
CA LEU A 68 3.56 -13.24 -4.98
C LEU A 68 2.58 -14.26 -4.39
N HIS A 69 2.04 -13.96 -3.21
CA HIS A 69 1.01 -14.73 -2.52
C HIS A 69 -0.38 -14.12 -2.75
N ARG A 70 -1.43 -14.95 -2.77
CA ARG A 70 -2.80 -14.49 -2.99
C ARG A 70 -3.79 -15.27 -2.13
N LEU A 71 -4.78 -14.56 -1.54
CA LEU A 71 -5.88 -15.19 -0.80
C LEU A 71 -7.14 -15.40 -1.63
N ASN A 72 -7.21 -14.80 -2.81
CA ASN A 72 -8.30 -14.98 -3.77
C ASN A 72 -9.70 -14.63 -3.23
N TYR A 73 -9.81 -13.60 -2.40
CA TYR A 73 -11.09 -12.97 -2.07
C TYR A 73 -11.62 -12.16 -3.25
N PHE A 74 -12.93 -11.96 -3.30
CA PHE A 74 -13.50 -10.99 -4.24
C PHE A 74 -13.37 -9.58 -3.68
N PRO A 75 -13.03 -8.58 -4.51
CA PRO A 75 -13.01 -7.20 -4.07
C PRO A 75 -14.42 -6.73 -3.66
N THR A 76 -14.48 -5.85 -2.67
CA THR A 76 -15.73 -5.22 -2.25
C THR A 76 -16.15 -4.19 -3.28
N PRO A 77 -17.37 -4.28 -3.86
CA PRO A 77 -17.88 -3.27 -4.76
C PRO A 77 -17.95 -1.90 -4.08
N ILE A 78 -17.49 -0.85 -4.78
CA ILE A 78 -17.60 0.53 -4.28
C ILE A 78 -18.98 1.08 -4.57
N ASP A 79 -19.59 0.67 -5.69
CA ASP A 79 -20.94 1.07 -6.09
C ASP A 79 -21.95 0.02 -5.65
N THR A 80 -23.04 0.47 -5.02
CA THR A 80 -24.09 -0.38 -4.44
C THR A 80 -24.91 -1.13 -5.49
N ASP A 81 -24.78 -0.80 -6.77
CA ASP A 81 -25.57 -1.41 -7.86
C ASP A 81 -24.92 -2.67 -8.47
N SER A 82 -23.77 -3.10 -7.99
CA SER A 82 -23.14 -4.31 -8.49
C SER A 82 -23.61 -5.54 -7.68
N ASP A 83 -24.35 -6.43 -8.32
CA ASP A 83 -24.89 -7.69 -7.79
C ASP A 83 -23.83 -8.77 -7.47
N VAL A 84 -22.57 -8.43 -7.28
CA VAL A 84 -21.54 -9.42 -6.93
C VAL A 84 -21.65 -9.77 -5.44
N HIS A 85 -22.61 -10.61 -5.11
CA HIS A 85 -22.84 -11.14 -3.77
C HIS A 85 -22.21 -12.53 -3.59
N SER A 86 -20.89 -12.58 -3.49
CA SER A 86 -20.21 -13.79 -3.06
C SER A 86 -19.94 -13.74 -1.54
N ASP A 87 -20.11 -14.87 -0.86
CA ASP A 87 -19.73 -15.01 0.56
C ASP A 87 -18.21 -14.84 0.76
N ARG A 88 -17.42 -14.94 -0.33
CA ARG A 88 -15.99 -14.66 -0.35
C ARG A 88 -15.64 -13.21 -0.66
N THR A 89 -16.59 -12.29 -0.72
CA THR A 89 -16.31 -10.84 -0.82
C THR A 89 -15.57 -10.39 0.45
N LEU A 90 -14.46 -9.68 0.30
CA LEU A 90 -13.54 -9.37 1.40
C LEU A 90 -14.26 -8.71 2.60
N SER A 91 -15.19 -7.79 2.33
CA SER A 91 -15.98 -7.14 3.39
C SER A 91 -16.96 -8.07 4.13
N LYS A 92 -17.31 -9.22 3.55
CA LYS A 92 -18.23 -10.19 4.17
C LYS A 92 -17.52 -11.27 4.98
N VAL A 93 -16.27 -11.59 4.62
CA VAL A 93 -15.50 -12.65 5.29
C VAL A 93 -15.17 -12.30 6.73
N GLY A 94 -15.02 -11.02 7.04
CA GLY A 94 -14.69 -10.55 8.37
C GLY A 94 -13.19 -10.49 8.65
N VAL A 95 -12.81 -9.48 9.40
CA VAL A 95 -11.41 -9.12 9.68
C VAL A 95 -10.62 -10.25 10.35
N GLU A 96 -11.25 -10.99 11.28
CA GLU A 96 -10.63 -12.07 12.03
C GLU A 96 -10.23 -13.27 11.16
N SER A 97 -11.08 -13.65 10.20
CA SER A 97 -10.80 -14.74 9.27
C SER A 97 -9.66 -14.37 8.32
N VAL A 98 -9.68 -13.15 7.80
CA VAL A 98 -8.59 -12.63 6.96
C VAL A 98 -7.28 -12.55 7.74
N ALA A 99 -7.34 -12.13 9.02
CA ALA A 99 -6.17 -12.06 9.90
C ALA A 99 -5.52 -13.44 10.11
N ALA A 100 -6.31 -14.50 10.26
CA ALA A 100 -5.79 -15.86 10.41
C ALA A 100 -5.04 -16.33 9.15
N GLU A 101 -5.52 -16.01 7.96
CA GLU A 101 -4.82 -16.34 6.72
C GLU A 101 -3.52 -15.52 6.55
N ILE A 102 -3.55 -14.22 6.91
CA ILE A 102 -2.35 -13.37 6.91
C ILE A 102 -1.32 -13.88 7.92
N GLU A 103 -1.75 -14.26 9.14
CA GLU A 103 -0.89 -14.81 10.17
C GLU A 103 -0.17 -16.09 9.69
N ASN A 104 -0.89 -16.97 8.99
CA ASN A 104 -0.31 -18.17 8.39
C ASN A 104 0.80 -17.82 7.37
N ILE A 105 0.56 -16.86 6.49
CA ILE A 105 1.57 -16.39 5.51
C ILE A 105 2.77 -15.75 6.22
N ILE A 106 2.55 -14.93 7.25
CA ILE A 106 3.63 -14.36 8.06
C ILE A 106 4.46 -15.47 8.72
N GLY A 107 3.79 -16.52 9.23
CA GLY A 107 4.45 -17.70 9.82
C GLY A 107 5.31 -18.50 8.86
N ILE A 108 4.95 -18.53 7.56
CA ILE A 108 5.72 -19.18 6.49
C ILE A 108 6.92 -18.31 6.09
N ILE A 109 6.70 -17.02 5.81
CA ILE A 109 7.72 -16.09 5.30
C ILE A 109 8.68 -15.65 6.40
N LYS A 110 8.16 -15.43 7.62
CA LYS A 110 8.88 -14.86 8.78
C LYS A 110 9.58 -13.55 8.45
N PRO A 111 8.83 -12.54 7.96
CA PRO A 111 9.42 -11.29 7.53
C PRO A 111 9.97 -10.49 8.72
N GLY A 112 11.06 -9.74 8.50
CA GLY A 112 11.52 -8.73 9.46
C GLY A 112 10.71 -7.45 9.40
N ILE A 113 10.12 -7.15 8.24
CA ILE A 113 9.30 -5.96 8.00
C ILE A 113 7.98 -6.36 7.35
N VAL A 114 6.88 -5.81 7.86
CA VAL A 114 5.58 -5.86 7.21
C VAL A 114 5.15 -4.44 6.85
N LEU A 115 4.71 -4.24 5.61
CA LEU A 115 4.13 -3.00 5.12
C LEU A 115 2.64 -3.20 4.86
N SER A 116 1.81 -2.22 5.22
CA SER A 116 0.37 -2.25 4.96
C SER A 116 -0.20 -0.84 4.78
N PHE A 117 -1.50 -0.75 4.51
CA PHE A 117 -2.22 0.51 4.40
C PHE A 117 -2.31 1.25 5.74
N ASP A 118 -2.68 2.52 5.69
CA ASP A 118 -3.08 3.29 6.87
C ASP A 118 -4.50 2.89 7.35
N PRO A 119 -4.85 3.18 8.62
CA PRO A 119 -6.14 2.77 9.19
C PRO A 119 -7.36 3.37 8.48
N THR A 120 -7.16 4.42 7.68
CA THR A 120 -8.24 5.08 6.93
C THR A 120 -8.42 4.51 5.52
N GLY A 121 -7.60 3.51 5.15
CA GLY A 121 -7.68 2.85 3.84
C GLY A 121 -7.29 3.75 2.68
N VAL A 122 -6.29 4.61 2.86
CA VAL A 122 -5.73 5.54 1.87
C VAL A 122 -6.76 6.61 1.45
N TYR A 123 -7.80 6.23 0.74
CA TYR A 123 -8.90 7.09 0.29
C TYR A 123 -10.27 6.60 0.78
N GLY A 124 -10.30 5.74 1.81
CA GLY A 124 -11.53 5.22 2.40
C GLY A 124 -12.02 3.92 1.79
N HIS A 125 -11.17 3.22 1.03
CA HIS A 125 -11.57 1.95 0.44
C HIS A 125 -11.79 0.89 1.53
N PRO A 126 -12.96 0.23 1.58
CA PRO A 126 -13.25 -0.75 2.63
C PRO A 126 -12.25 -1.90 2.67
N ASP A 127 -11.79 -2.38 1.52
CA ASP A 127 -10.81 -3.47 1.46
C ASP A 127 -9.43 -3.06 1.98
N HIS A 128 -9.01 -1.80 1.79
CA HIS A 128 -7.77 -1.30 2.38
C HIS A 128 -7.88 -1.20 3.90
N ILE A 129 -9.05 -0.80 4.43
CA ILE A 129 -9.31 -0.76 5.87
C ILE A 129 -9.25 -2.17 6.45
N ILE A 130 -9.91 -3.14 5.81
CA ILE A 130 -9.89 -4.55 6.21
C ILE A 130 -8.47 -5.11 6.16
N SER A 131 -7.72 -4.84 5.09
CA SER A 131 -6.33 -5.24 4.95
C SER A 131 -5.48 -4.71 6.11
N ASN A 132 -5.61 -3.42 6.46
CA ASN A 132 -4.91 -2.83 7.60
C ASN A 132 -5.28 -3.51 8.91
N GLN A 133 -6.58 -3.61 9.22
CA GLN A 133 -7.07 -4.19 10.48
C GLN A 133 -6.64 -5.65 10.64
N SER A 134 -6.81 -6.45 9.58
CA SER A 134 -6.42 -7.86 9.58
C SER A 134 -4.91 -8.05 9.72
N THR A 135 -4.10 -7.20 9.07
CA THR A 135 -2.64 -7.22 9.22
C THR A 135 -2.22 -6.90 10.63
N ARG A 136 -2.83 -5.90 11.28
CA ARG A 136 -2.55 -5.56 12.67
C ARG A 136 -2.86 -6.71 13.61
N ILE A 137 -4.03 -7.35 13.45
CA ILE A 137 -4.44 -8.50 14.29
C ILE A 137 -3.49 -9.69 14.07
N ALA A 138 -3.19 -10.03 12.81
CA ALA A 138 -2.26 -11.11 12.48
C ALA A 138 -0.89 -10.89 13.13
N LEU A 139 -0.35 -9.69 13.04
CA LEU A 139 0.92 -9.35 13.67
C LEU A 139 0.86 -9.35 15.18
N GLN A 140 -0.20 -8.83 15.82
CA GLN A 140 -0.35 -8.88 17.26
C GLN A 140 -0.34 -10.32 17.80
N ARG A 141 -0.88 -11.28 17.06
CA ARG A 141 -0.83 -12.70 17.38
C ARG A 141 0.57 -13.26 17.19
N TYR A 142 1.17 -12.96 16.04
CA TYR A 142 2.50 -13.44 15.68
C TYR A 142 3.60 -12.91 16.63
N ILE A 143 3.55 -11.65 17.02
CA ILE A 143 4.51 -10.99 17.92
C ILE A 143 4.52 -11.60 19.32
N ARG A 144 3.40 -12.16 19.79
CA ARG A 144 3.38 -12.91 21.07
C ARG A 144 4.29 -14.13 21.03
N ILE A 145 4.61 -14.62 19.84
CA ILE A 145 5.46 -15.79 19.60
C ILE A 145 6.88 -15.33 19.27
N ASP A 146 7.01 -14.18 18.56
CA ASP A 146 8.27 -13.66 18.07
C ASP A 146 8.27 -12.12 17.96
N SER A 147 9.28 -11.48 18.54
CA SER A 147 9.33 -10.02 18.73
C SER A 147 10.17 -9.25 17.71
N LEU A 148 10.71 -9.90 16.67
CA LEU A 148 11.69 -9.28 15.76
C LEU A 148 11.07 -8.65 14.50
N VAL A 149 9.76 -8.65 14.37
CA VAL A 149 9.06 -8.07 13.21
C VAL A 149 8.64 -6.63 13.46
N SER A 150 8.76 -5.77 12.44
CA SER A 150 8.27 -4.38 12.50
C SER A 150 7.12 -4.16 11.51
N LEU A 151 6.07 -3.45 11.95
CA LEU A 151 4.95 -3.02 11.10
C LEU A 151 5.10 -1.55 10.74
N TYR A 152 5.04 -1.27 9.45
CA TYR A 152 4.96 0.08 8.91
C TYR A 152 3.69 0.24 8.07
N GLU A 153 2.99 1.32 8.30
CA GLU A 153 1.79 1.69 7.53
C GLU A 153 2.10 2.89 6.65
N ILE A 154 1.64 2.82 5.40
CA ILE A 154 1.80 3.95 4.47
C ILE A 154 1.12 5.20 5.05
N SER A 155 1.72 6.34 4.86
CA SER A 155 1.15 7.62 5.27
C SER A 155 1.39 8.68 4.21
N PHE A 156 0.51 9.66 4.17
CA PHE A 156 0.63 10.78 3.23
C PHE A 156 0.97 12.06 4.00
N ALA A 157 1.85 12.87 3.44
CA ALA A 157 2.20 14.15 4.05
C ALA A 157 0.95 15.00 4.23
N ARG A 158 0.66 15.41 5.47
CA ARG A 158 -0.51 16.25 5.81
C ARG A 158 -0.62 17.47 4.91
N ASN A 159 0.50 18.12 4.64
CA ASN A 159 0.53 19.31 3.77
C ASN A 159 0.05 19.00 2.35
N LEU A 160 0.44 17.85 1.77
CA LEU A 160 0.00 17.46 0.44
C LEU A 160 -1.51 17.17 0.41
N ILE A 161 -2.01 16.44 1.40
CA ILE A 161 -3.46 16.15 1.52
C ILE A 161 -4.23 17.46 1.72
N SER A 162 -3.72 18.38 2.54
CA SER A 162 -4.34 19.70 2.72
C SER A 162 -4.40 20.48 1.41
N ILE A 163 -3.30 20.53 0.65
CA ILE A 163 -3.27 21.22 -0.65
C ILE A 163 -4.31 20.62 -1.61
N VAL A 164 -4.38 19.29 -1.70
CA VAL A 164 -5.37 18.63 -2.55
C VAL A 164 -6.79 18.92 -2.08
N ALA A 165 -7.06 18.85 -0.76
CA ALA A 165 -8.37 19.15 -0.19
C ALA A 165 -8.80 20.60 -0.43
N TYR A 166 -7.90 21.57 -0.26
CA TYR A 166 -8.18 22.98 -0.55
C TYR A 166 -8.34 23.23 -2.05
N ALA A 167 -7.57 22.58 -2.90
CA ALA A 167 -7.72 22.69 -4.35
C ALA A 167 -9.07 22.13 -4.82
N GLU A 168 -9.49 20.98 -4.28
CA GLU A 168 -10.83 20.40 -4.56
C GLU A 168 -11.94 21.35 -4.11
N LEU A 169 -11.84 21.94 -2.91
CA LEU A 169 -12.82 22.91 -2.43
C LEU A 169 -12.89 24.15 -3.31
N PHE A 170 -11.74 24.68 -3.71
CA PHE A 170 -11.67 25.84 -4.61
C PHE A 170 -12.32 25.55 -5.97
N LEU A 171 -11.99 24.41 -6.57
CA LEU A 171 -12.58 23.98 -7.84
C LEU A 171 -14.09 23.75 -7.73
N GLN A 172 -14.56 23.16 -6.63
CA GLN A 172 -15.99 22.98 -6.38
C GLN A 172 -16.76 24.29 -6.27
N ASN A 173 -16.15 25.29 -5.61
CA ASN A 173 -16.75 26.64 -5.52
C ASN A 173 -16.77 27.37 -6.87
N LEU A 174 -15.73 27.17 -7.69
CA LEU A 174 -15.64 27.80 -9.01
C LEU A 174 -16.52 27.13 -10.05
N PHE A 175 -16.68 25.81 -9.94
CA PHE A 175 -17.43 24.98 -10.88
C PHE A 175 -18.44 24.08 -10.14
N PRO A 176 -19.52 24.65 -9.57
CA PRO A 176 -20.46 23.88 -8.73
C PRO A 176 -21.21 22.76 -9.49
N ARG A 177 -21.19 22.77 -10.82
CA ARG A 177 -21.75 21.70 -11.66
C ARG A 177 -20.79 20.53 -11.91
N ILE A 178 -19.51 20.69 -11.60
CA ILE A 178 -18.55 19.59 -11.65
C ILE A 178 -18.61 18.88 -10.32
N TYR A 179 -19.37 17.80 -10.27
CA TYR A 179 -19.46 16.96 -9.07
C TYR A 179 -18.13 16.28 -8.80
N LEU A 180 -17.38 16.80 -7.85
CA LEU A 180 -16.11 16.21 -7.36
C LEU A 180 -16.33 15.19 -6.26
N GLY A 181 -17.60 14.90 -5.94
CA GLY A 181 -18.00 13.87 -4.97
C GLY A 181 -17.73 14.24 -3.50
N SER A 182 -18.17 13.37 -2.59
CA SER A 182 -18.01 13.51 -1.13
C SER A 182 -16.58 13.34 -0.60
N LYS A 183 -15.57 13.29 -1.49
CA LYS A 183 -14.16 13.03 -1.14
C LYS A 183 -13.55 14.11 -0.25
N TYR A 184 -14.03 15.36 -0.35
CA TYR A 184 -13.50 16.45 0.47
C TYR A 184 -13.71 16.22 1.98
N SER A 185 -14.90 15.83 2.39
CA SER A 185 -15.19 15.54 3.81
C SER A 185 -14.34 14.36 4.32
N PHE A 186 -14.10 13.38 3.46
CA PHE A 186 -13.23 12.26 3.76
C PHE A 186 -11.78 12.73 3.95
N LEU A 187 -11.23 13.54 3.03
CA LEU A 187 -9.85 14.04 3.12
C LEU A 187 -9.61 14.91 4.36
N THR A 188 -10.55 15.79 4.70
CA THR A 188 -10.44 16.64 5.90
C THR A 188 -10.51 15.83 7.20
N ASN A 189 -11.38 14.82 7.25
CA ASN A 189 -11.46 13.91 8.40
C ASN A 189 -10.20 13.04 8.50
N LYS A 190 -9.68 12.56 7.37
CA LYS A 190 -8.43 11.81 7.31
C LYS A 190 -7.26 12.59 7.92
N LEU A 191 -7.13 13.89 7.62
CA LEU A 191 -6.05 14.73 8.18
C LEU A 191 -6.00 14.73 9.71
N LYS A 192 -7.17 14.59 10.36
CA LYS A 192 -7.27 14.53 11.83
C LYS A 192 -6.84 13.18 12.39
N LEU A 193 -7.00 12.12 11.60
CA LEU A 193 -6.77 10.73 12.02
C LEU A 193 -5.38 10.21 11.68
N LEU A 194 -4.64 10.89 10.79
CA LEU A 194 -3.30 10.44 10.40
C LEU A 194 -2.31 10.66 11.54
N PRO A 195 -1.63 9.60 11.99
CA PRO A 195 -0.53 9.73 12.94
C PRO A 195 0.66 10.46 12.29
N PRO A 196 1.61 10.97 13.10
CA PRO A 196 2.81 11.61 12.58
C PRO A 196 3.66 10.61 11.80
N ILE A 197 4.25 11.07 10.69
CA ILE A 197 5.17 10.26 9.88
C ILE A 197 6.42 10.00 10.71
N THR A 198 6.82 8.73 10.85
CA THR A 198 8.03 8.32 11.55
C THR A 198 9.18 7.99 10.60
N THR A 199 8.87 7.62 9.36
CA THR A 199 9.88 7.14 8.40
C THR A 199 9.59 7.69 7.01
N LYS A 200 10.62 8.22 6.34
CA LYS A 200 10.52 8.75 4.98
C LYS A 200 11.50 8.03 4.07
N ILE A 201 11.00 7.20 3.19
CA ILE A 201 11.82 6.46 2.23
C ILE A 201 12.02 7.30 0.97
N ASP A 202 13.26 7.73 0.72
CA ASP A 202 13.62 8.35 -0.55
C ASP A 202 13.58 7.30 -1.66
N ILE A 203 12.71 7.52 -2.65
CA ILE A 203 12.50 6.66 -3.81
C ILE A 203 12.99 7.27 -5.12
N SER A 204 13.75 8.36 -5.08
CA SER A 204 14.23 9.08 -6.27
C SER A 204 14.91 8.16 -7.28
N SER A 205 15.73 7.22 -6.80
CA SER A 205 16.43 6.24 -7.65
C SER A 205 15.54 5.15 -8.24
N SER A 206 14.32 4.99 -7.72
CA SER A 206 13.35 3.94 -8.08
C SER A 206 12.19 4.46 -8.91
N LEU A 207 12.05 5.78 -9.09
CA LEU A 207 10.92 6.40 -9.80
C LEU A 207 10.74 5.89 -11.23
N LYS A 208 11.83 5.62 -11.96
CA LYS A 208 11.74 5.07 -13.32
C LYS A 208 11.21 3.64 -13.32
N VAL A 209 11.64 2.82 -12.36
CA VAL A 209 11.18 1.45 -12.21
C VAL A 209 9.69 1.44 -11.84
N ARG A 210 9.30 2.22 -10.82
CA ARG A 210 7.90 2.42 -10.45
C ARG A 210 7.05 2.85 -11.65
N GLN A 211 7.53 3.80 -12.45
CA GLN A 211 6.81 4.24 -13.66
C GLN A 211 6.65 3.12 -14.69
N GLY A 212 7.65 2.26 -14.84
CA GLY A 212 7.54 1.07 -15.69
C GLY A 212 6.42 0.13 -15.22
N ALA A 213 6.33 -0.11 -13.91
CA ALA A 213 5.28 -0.93 -13.30
C ALA A 213 3.88 -0.28 -13.43
N VAL A 214 3.77 1.06 -13.26
CA VAL A 214 2.50 1.78 -13.52
C VAL A 214 2.01 1.58 -14.94
N LYS A 215 2.90 1.61 -15.92
CA LYS A 215 2.54 1.35 -17.33
C LYS A 215 2.13 -0.09 -17.59
N ALA A 216 2.65 -1.06 -16.82
CA ALA A 216 2.20 -2.44 -16.90
C ALA A 216 0.74 -2.60 -16.45
N HIS A 217 0.28 -1.80 -15.46
CA HIS A 217 -1.13 -1.73 -15.04
C HIS A 217 -1.97 -0.79 -15.93
N PHE A 218 -1.92 -1.04 -17.23
CA PHE A 218 -2.60 -0.19 -18.20
C PHE A 218 -4.10 -0.08 -17.96
N SER A 219 -4.76 -1.20 -17.61
CA SER A 219 -6.20 -1.22 -17.35
C SER A 219 -6.59 -0.34 -16.15
N SER A 220 -5.83 -0.41 -15.06
CA SER A 220 -6.07 0.40 -13.86
C SER A 220 -5.76 1.88 -14.13
N LEU A 221 -4.73 2.17 -14.93
CA LEU A 221 -4.39 3.54 -15.31
C LEU A 221 -5.47 4.17 -16.21
N GLU A 222 -6.06 3.40 -17.14
CA GLU A 222 -7.15 3.89 -18.00
C GLU A 222 -8.46 4.08 -17.23
N ALA A 223 -8.83 3.14 -16.38
CA ALA A 223 -10.05 3.21 -15.57
C ALA A 223 -9.93 4.23 -14.42
N GLY A 224 -8.72 4.55 -14.01
CA GLY A 224 -8.43 5.46 -12.91
C GLY A 224 -8.73 6.93 -13.23
N PRO A 225 -8.69 7.79 -12.20
CA PRO A 225 -8.93 9.22 -12.37
C PRO A 225 -7.98 9.85 -13.38
N TRP A 226 -8.46 10.83 -14.14
CA TRP A 226 -7.71 11.53 -15.20
C TRP A 226 -6.39 12.14 -14.71
N TYR A 227 -6.30 12.57 -13.45
CA TYR A 227 -5.09 13.16 -12.88
C TYR A 227 -3.95 12.14 -12.72
N LEU A 228 -4.24 10.84 -12.55
CA LEU A 228 -3.20 9.81 -12.55
C LEU A 228 -2.52 9.74 -13.92
N ARG A 229 -3.30 9.78 -15.01
CA ARG A 229 -2.75 9.82 -16.36
C ARG A 229 -1.95 11.09 -16.64
N MET A 230 -2.40 12.24 -16.11
CA MET A 230 -1.64 13.49 -16.19
C MET A 230 -0.34 13.39 -15.40
N PHE A 231 -0.37 12.84 -14.19
CA PHE A 231 0.82 12.66 -13.37
C PHE A 231 1.84 11.78 -14.09
N GLU A 232 1.40 10.70 -14.74
CA GLU A 232 2.30 9.83 -15.52
C GLU A 232 2.88 10.48 -16.78
N LYS A 233 2.25 11.50 -17.32
CA LYS A 233 2.77 12.33 -18.42
C LYS A 233 3.73 13.42 -17.93
N THR A 234 3.77 13.69 -16.62
CA THR A 234 4.66 14.71 -16.07
C THR A 234 6.12 14.33 -16.30
N PRO A 235 6.98 15.26 -16.75
CA PRO A 235 8.39 15.00 -16.95
C PRO A 235 9.09 14.44 -15.71
N HIS A 236 10.02 13.51 -15.91
CA HIS A 236 10.69 12.80 -14.82
C HIS A 236 11.33 13.73 -13.78
N TYR A 237 11.97 14.82 -14.23
CA TYR A 237 12.59 15.78 -13.33
C TYR A 237 11.59 16.48 -12.39
N LEU A 238 10.37 16.78 -12.86
CA LEU A 238 9.33 17.35 -12.01
C LEU A 238 8.80 16.31 -11.01
N ARG A 239 8.63 15.05 -11.43
CA ARG A 239 8.21 13.98 -10.52
C ARG A 239 9.23 13.74 -9.39
N GLN A 240 10.51 13.90 -9.65
CA GLN A 240 11.55 13.84 -8.62
C GLN A 240 11.36 14.88 -7.50
N PHE A 241 10.75 16.02 -7.78
CA PHE A 241 10.44 17.01 -6.74
C PHE A 241 9.13 16.72 -6.00
N ILE A 242 8.14 16.15 -6.68
CA ILE A 242 6.78 16.00 -6.15
C ILE A 242 6.58 14.68 -5.44
N ALA A 243 7.16 13.59 -5.94
CA ALA A 243 6.88 12.22 -5.53
C ALA A 243 8.16 11.39 -5.27
N ASN A 244 9.19 12.02 -4.71
CA ASN A 244 10.46 11.37 -4.43
C ASN A 244 10.50 10.62 -3.09
N LYS A 245 9.43 10.62 -2.33
CA LYS A 245 9.34 9.97 -1.02
C LYS A 245 8.05 9.20 -0.86
N GLU A 246 8.15 8.03 -0.26
CA GLU A 246 7.04 7.32 0.33
C GLU A 246 7.19 7.38 1.85
N ASN A 247 6.12 7.78 2.53
CA ASN A 247 6.14 8.06 3.95
C ASN A 247 5.41 6.96 4.71
N PHE A 248 5.92 6.63 5.89
CA PHE A 248 5.39 5.56 6.71
C PHE A 248 5.28 5.98 8.17
N VAL A 249 4.39 5.29 8.88
CA VAL A 249 4.29 5.30 10.32
C VAL A 249 4.72 3.94 10.83
N ARG A 250 5.70 3.87 11.71
CA ARG A 250 6.03 2.63 12.40
C ARG A 250 5.03 2.40 13.52
N VAL A 251 4.25 1.35 13.37
CA VAL A 251 3.19 0.97 14.31
C VAL A 251 3.69 -0.03 15.35
N TYR A 252 4.63 -0.89 14.93
CA TYR A 252 5.23 -1.87 15.83
C TYR A 252 6.72 -2.07 15.52
N PRO A 253 7.59 -2.12 16.53
CA PRO A 253 7.34 -1.56 17.86
C PRO A 253 6.99 -0.08 17.76
N GLU A 254 6.08 0.38 18.61
CA GLU A 254 5.60 1.76 18.57
C GLU A 254 6.75 2.76 18.66
N GLN A 255 6.75 3.73 17.78
CA GLN A 255 7.71 4.82 17.78
C GLN A 255 6.98 6.12 18.02
N THR A 256 7.23 6.74 19.16
CA THR A 256 6.64 8.02 19.56
C THR A 256 7.42 9.22 19.04
N ASP A 257 8.73 9.04 18.83
CA ASP A 257 9.61 10.11 18.37
C ASP A 257 9.80 10.08 16.88
N PHE A 258 9.83 11.28 16.28
CA PHE A 258 10.14 11.47 14.88
C PHE A 258 11.61 11.14 14.65
N ASP A 259 11.87 9.92 14.21
CA ASP A 259 13.15 9.56 13.63
C ASP A 259 13.04 9.75 12.12
N ASP A 260 13.74 10.77 11.60
CA ASP A 260 13.83 11.00 10.14
C ASP A 260 14.71 9.93 9.48
N SER A 261 14.50 8.66 9.89
CA SER A 261 15.23 7.54 9.34
C SER A 261 14.85 7.37 7.88
N SER A 262 15.82 7.48 7.02
CA SER A 262 15.68 7.20 5.58
C SER A 262 15.65 5.69 5.29
N LYS A 263 15.48 4.85 6.32
CA LYS A 263 15.52 3.38 6.25
C LYS A 263 14.53 2.77 7.22
N PHE A 264 14.01 1.60 6.89
CA PHE A 264 13.29 0.78 7.86
C PHE A 264 14.26 0.23 8.92
N VAL A 265 13.88 0.36 10.19
CA VAL A 265 14.62 -0.24 11.31
C VAL A 265 14.28 -1.73 11.36
N GLY A 266 15.29 -2.57 11.50
CA GLY A 266 15.14 -4.03 11.55
C GLY A 266 15.66 -4.77 10.32
N LEU A 267 16.10 -4.05 9.27
CA LEU A 267 16.81 -4.66 8.14
C LEU A 267 18.32 -4.63 8.42
N TYR A 268 18.92 -5.80 8.47
CA TYR A 268 20.36 -5.96 8.71
C TYR A 268 21.03 -6.34 7.37
N ARG A 269 22.02 -5.55 6.95
CA ARG A 269 23.01 -6.00 5.97
C ARG A 269 24.24 -6.46 6.76
N ASN A 270 24.63 -7.72 6.54
CA ASN A 270 25.99 -8.16 6.84
C ASN A 270 26.97 -7.48 5.89
#